data_0d40272c635490cf4abb251516c0bf39
#
_entry.id   0d40272c635490cf4abb251516c0bf39
#
_cell.length_a   1.000
_cell.length_b   1.000
_cell.length_c   1.000
_cell.angle_alpha   90.00
_cell.angle_beta   90.00
_cell.angle_gamma   90.00
#
_symmetry.space_group_name_H-M   'P 1'
#
loop_
_entity.id
_entity.type
_entity.pdbx_description
1 polymer ?
#
loop_
_entity_poly.entity_id
_entity_poly.type
_entity_poly.pdbx_seq_one_letter_code
_entity_poly.pdbx_strand_id
1 'polypeptide(L)'
;EMCIRDSHPIVSAILNITPDHLNRHHTMECYAWTKERISENQTKADTCVLNLEDKYLTDFAPECKADVVWFSSERKPSVGAYVDGEMIKYTDGTNDYDMLNVHDMNLLGKHNYENVCAAIAMTKAAGIPDDIIIEQVKKFKAVEHRIEYVATKNGVDYYNDSKGTNPEAAVKAIEAMVKPTILIGGGYDKGSEFDLYVKAFKDKVKLLVLIGQTSAKIADTCKKYGFENIEYADSMEQVVDICAKNAVSGDAVLLSPACASWGMFDNYEQRGRIFKDLVNNL
;
A
#
# COMPACT_ATOMS: atom_id res chain seq x y z
N GLU A 1 -22.72 -5.40 1.69
CA GLU A 1 -22.86 -4.53 0.49
C GLU A 1 -24.15 -3.73 0.62
N MET A 2 -24.03 -2.41 0.81
CA MET A 2 -25.19 -1.53 0.72
C MET A 2 -25.81 -1.64 -0.68
N CYS A 3 -27.15 -1.56 -0.77
CA CYS A 3 -27.86 -1.60 -2.05
C CYS A 3 -27.42 -0.42 -2.94
N ILE A 4 -26.54 -0.67 -3.88
CA ILE A 4 -26.03 0.32 -4.86
C ILE A 4 -27.18 0.96 -5.65
N ARG A 5 -28.31 0.27 -5.80
CA ARG A 5 -29.46 0.73 -6.60
C ARG A 5 -30.10 2.03 -6.11
N ASP A 6 -30.05 2.30 -4.81
CA ASP A 6 -30.70 3.47 -4.20
C ASP A 6 -29.66 4.51 -3.72
N SER A 7 -28.36 4.21 -3.83
CA SER A 7 -27.31 5.11 -3.39
C SER A 7 -27.09 6.22 -4.41
N HIS A 8 -27.06 7.47 -3.91
CA HIS A 8 -26.74 8.67 -4.69
C HIS A 8 -25.65 9.46 -3.94
N PRO A 9 -24.39 9.08 -4.06
CA PRO A 9 -23.30 9.81 -3.40
C PRO A 9 -23.06 11.14 -4.10
N ILE A 10 -22.87 12.22 -3.32
CA ILE A 10 -22.47 13.54 -3.85
C ILE A 10 -21.03 13.46 -4.39
N VAL A 11 -20.18 12.68 -3.70
CA VAL A 11 -18.81 12.39 -4.14
C VAL A 11 -18.60 10.87 -4.09
N SER A 12 -18.18 10.28 -5.21
CA SER A 12 -17.75 8.89 -5.28
C SER A 12 -16.28 8.79 -5.71
N ALA A 13 -15.64 7.65 -5.48
CA ALA A 13 -14.29 7.39 -5.99
C ALA A 13 -14.10 5.93 -6.38
N ILE A 14 -13.32 5.69 -7.43
CA ILE A 14 -12.80 4.38 -7.80
C ILE A 14 -11.28 4.47 -7.86
N LEU A 15 -10.60 3.75 -6.94
CA LEU A 15 -9.16 3.89 -6.77
C LEU A 15 -8.36 3.11 -7.82
N ASN A 16 -8.81 1.90 -8.14
CA ASN A 16 -8.22 1.05 -9.16
C ASN A 16 -9.16 -0.10 -9.53
N ILE A 17 -8.91 -0.69 -10.71
CA ILE A 17 -9.57 -1.90 -11.18
C ILE A 17 -8.49 -2.90 -11.58
N THR A 18 -8.07 -3.73 -10.62
CA THR A 18 -7.08 -4.80 -10.79
C THR A 18 -7.74 -6.16 -10.64
N PRO A 19 -7.20 -7.24 -11.24
CA PRO A 19 -7.82 -8.56 -11.17
C PRO A 19 -8.09 -9.02 -9.74
N ASP A 20 -9.37 -9.13 -9.41
CA ASP A 20 -9.85 -9.64 -8.12
C ASP A 20 -11.27 -10.20 -8.29
N HIS A 21 -11.66 -11.14 -7.44
CA HIS A 21 -13.01 -11.73 -7.42
C HIS A 21 -13.51 -12.27 -8.79
N LEU A 22 -12.60 -12.69 -9.70
CA LEU A 22 -12.96 -13.21 -11.03
C LEU A 22 -13.72 -14.54 -10.97
N ASN A 23 -13.61 -15.28 -9.86
CA ASN A 23 -14.47 -16.42 -9.57
C ASN A 23 -15.97 -16.05 -9.49
N ARG A 24 -16.30 -14.78 -9.16
CA ARG A 24 -17.66 -14.24 -9.08
C ARG A 24 -18.05 -13.46 -10.34
N HIS A 25 -17.14 -12.63 -10.84
CA HIS A 25 -17.44 -11.71 -11.94
C HIS A 25 -17.09 -12.29 -13.31
N HIS A 26 -16.33 -13.40 -13.38
CA HIS A 26 -15.92 -14.15 -14.55
C HIS A 26 -14.98 -13.40 -15.50
N THR A 27 -15.21 -12.10 -15.77
CA THR A 27 -14.37 -11.27 -16.63
C THR A 27 -14.01 -9.94 -15.96
N MET A 28 -12.93 -9.31 -16.41
CA MET A 28 -12.53 -7.98 -15.93
C MET A 28 -13.53 -6.90 -16.31
N GLU A 29 -14.15 -7.00 -17.46
CA GLU A 29 -15.20 -6.07 -17.92
C GLU A 29 -16.42 -6.09 -17.00
N CYS A 30 -16.88 -7.29 -16.61
CA CYS A 30 -17.98 -7.45 -15.65
C CYS A 30 -17.60 -6.88 -14.26
N TYR A 31 -16.36 -7.09 -13.84
CA TYR A 31 -15.84 -6.56 -12.57
C TYR A 31 -15.75 -5.03 -12.62
N ALA A 32 -15.17 -4.44 -13.69
CA ALA A 32 -15.08 -3.01 -13.90
C ALA A 32 -16.47 -2.36 -13.89
N TRP A 33 -17.37 -2.85 -14.72
CA TRP A 33 -18.75 -2.37 -14.77
C TRP A 33 -19.45 -2.39 -13.41
N THR A 34 -19.21 -3.45 -12.61
CA THR A 34 -19.80 -3.54 -11.26
C THR A 34 -19.27 -2.44 -10.33
N LYS A 35 -17.99 -2.08 -10.44
CA LYS A 35 -17.39 -0.97 -9.68
C LYS A 35 -17.89 0.40 -10.14
N GLU A 36 -17.99 0.61 -11.43
CA GLU A 36 -18.45 1.86 -12.08
C GLU A 36 -19.87 2.24 -11.66
N ARG A 37 -20.71 1.26 -11.31
CA ARG A 37 -22.06 1.48 -10.81
C ARG A 37 -22.14 2.32 -9.53
N ILE A 38 -21.06 2.57 -8.82
CA ILE A 38 -21.06 3.49 -7.68
C ILE A 38 -21.52 4.90 -8.08
N SER A 39 -21.30 5.28 -9.34
CA SER A 39 -21.72 6.57 -9.91
C SER A 39 -23.02 6.50 -10.70
N GLU A 40 -23.71 5.35 -10.75
CA GLU A 40 -24.88 5.09 -11.60
C GLU A 40 -25.99 6.14 -11.45
N ASN A 41 -26.23 6.61 -10.21
CA ASN A 41 -27.25 7.59 -9.86
C ASN A 41 -26.73 9.02 -9.77
N GLN A 42 -25.44 9.25 -9.99
CA GLN A 42 -24.85 10.58 -9.97
C GLN A 42 -25.29 11.40 -11.18
N THR A 43 -25.21 12.72 -11.03
CA THR A 43 -25.54 13.73 -12.05
C THR A 43 -24.34 14.68 -12.23
N LYS A 44 -24.43 15.64 -13.13
CA LYS A 44 -23.41 16.70 -13.28
C LYS A 44 -23.24 17.62 -12.07
N ALA A 45 -24.13 17.55 -11.08
CA ALA A 45 -23.97 18.27 -9.82
C ALA A 45 -23.08 17.51 -8.82
N ASP A 46 -22.76 16.26 -9.11
CA ASP A 46 -21.98 15.37 -8.26
C ASP A 46 -20.58 15.17 -8.84
N THR A 47 -19.67 14.61 -8.04
CA THR A 47 -18.28 14.37 -8.45
C THR A 47 -17.93 12.88 -8.39
N CYS A 48 -17.28 12.39 -9.45
CA CYS A 48 -16.67 11.06 -9.46
C CYS A 48 -15.14 11.18 -9.56
N VAL A 49 -14.43 10.72 -8.52
CA VAL A 49 -12.97 10.78 -8.45
C VAL A 49 -12.38 9.49 -9.02
N LEU A 50 -11.54 9.60 -10.05
CA LEU A 50 -11.01 8.47 -10.81
C LEU A 50 -9.49 8.50 -10.90
N ASN A 51 -8.86 7.32 -10.94
CA ASN A 51 -7.44 7.16 -11.16
C ASN A 51 -7.10 7.37 -12.64
N LEU A 52 -6.22 8.34 -12.92
CA LEU A 52 -5.80 8.66 -14.29
C LEU A 52 -4.86 7.59 -14.90
N GLU A 53 -4.24 6.76 -14.06
CA GLU A 53 -3.35 5.68 -14.51
C GLU A 53 -4.07 4.36 -14.79
N ASP A 54 -5.34 4.23 -14.37
CA ASP A 54 -6.13 3.02 -14.57
C ASP A 54 -6.88 3.08 -15.91
N LYS A 55 -6.56 2.13 -16.81
CA LYS A 55 -7.14 2.10 -18.15
C LYS A 55 -8.66 1.93 -18.13
N TYR A 56 -9.21 1.08 -17.25
CA TYR A 56 -10.67 0.91 -17.16
C TYR A 56 -11.35 2.20 -16.76
N LEU A 57 -10.74 2.97 -15.84
CA LEU A 57 -11.31 4.23 -15.37
C LEU A 57 -11.19 5.35 -16.40
N THR A 58 -10.10 5.39 -17.18
CA THR A 58 -9.98 6.35 -18.29
C THR A 58 -10.93 6.03 -19.44
N ASP A 59 -11.18 4.74 -19.72
CA ASP A 59 -12.18 4.31 -20.71
C ASP A 59 -13.62 4.61 -20.24
N PHE A 60 -13.90 4.49 -18.94
CA PHE A 60 -15.21 4.77 -18.33
C PHE A 60 -15.54 6.27 -18.22
N ALA A 61 -14.56 7.13 -18.00
CA ALA A 61 -14.77 8.55 -17.70
C ALA A 61 -15.69 9.30 -18.69
N PRO A 62 -15.64 9.06 -20.02
CA PRO A 62 -16.57 9.69 -20.97
C PRO A 62 -18.04 9.30 -20.77
N GLU A 63 -18.32 8.14 -20.16
CA GLU A 63 -19.66 7.62 -19.88
C GLU A 63 -20.19 8.05 -18.50
N CYS A 64 -19.28 8.56 -17.63
CA CYS A 64 -19.64 9.01 -16.29
C CYS A 64 -20.54 10.25 -16.36
N LYS A 65 -21.69 10.20 -15.66
CA LYS A 65 -22.65 11.31 -15.61
C LYS A 65 -22.21 12.44 -14.69
N ALA A 66 -21.39 12.13 -13.68
CA ALA A 66 -20.85 13.10 -12.74
C ALA A 66 -19.69 13.90 -13.37
N ASP A 67 -19.34 15.02 -12.76
CA ASP A 67 -18.11 15.72 -13.09
C ASP A 67 -16.92 14.87 -12.63
N VAL A 68 -16.00 14.56 -13.56
CA VAL A 68 -14.83 13.71 -13.27
C VAL A 68 -13.70 14.58 -12.75
N VAL A 69 -13.21 14.22 -11.57
CA VAL A 69 -11.99 14.75 -10.97
C VAL A 69 -10.97 13.62 -10.87
N TRP A 70 -9.75 13.87 -11.32
CA TRP A 70 -8.73 12.86 -11.40
C TRP A 70 -7.78 12.85 -10.20
N PHE A 71 -7.15 11.71 -9.94
CA PHE A 71 -5.94 11.67 -9.15
C PHE A 71 -4.87 10.84 -9.87
N SER A 72 -3.59 11.20 -9.64
CA SER A 72 -2.46 10.53 -10.26
C SER A 72 -1.20 10.66 -9.40
N SER A 73 -0.36 9.65 -9.40
CA SER A 73 0.99 9.73 -8.84
C SER A 73 2.08 9.87 -9.91
N GLU A 74 1.71 9.98 -11.20
CA GLU A 74 2.65 9.95 -12.32
C GLU A 74 2.60 11.18 -13.22
N ARG A 75 1.45 11.80 -13.36
CA ARG A 75 1.23 12.90 -14.30
C ARG A 75 0.17 13.89 -13.84
N LYS A 76 0.28 15.12 -14.34
CA LYS A 76 -0.69 16.17 -14.07
C LYS A 76 -2.01 15.89 -14.80
N PRO A 77 -3.17 15.86 -14.09
CA PRO A 77 -4.50 15.74 -14.69
C PRO A 77 -5.00 17.09 -15.25
N SER A 78 -6.15 17.05 -15.96
CA SER A 78 -6.88 18.26 -16.34
C SER A 78 -7.45 19.00 -15.12
N VAL A 79 -8.10 18.27 -14.21
CA VAL A 79 -8.60 18.73 -12.90
C VAL A 79 -8.35 17.62 -11.91
N GLY A 80 -7.77 17.93 -10.75
CA GLY A 80 -7.56 16.94 -9.68
C GLY A 80 -6.22 17.02 -8.96
N ALA A 81 -5.93 16.00 -8.17
CA ALA A 81 -4.72 15.95 -7.35
C ALA A 81 -3.64 15.08 -8.00
N TYR A 82 -2.38 15.48 -7.86
CA TYR A 82 -1.27 14.76 -8.47
C TYR A 82 0.04 14.96 -7.71
N VAL A 83 1.01 14.07 -7.98
CA VAL A 83 2.37 14.20 -7.46
C VAL A 83 3.26 14.86 -8.51
N ASP A 84 3.96 15.92 -8.10
CA ASP A 84 4.96 16.64 -8.91
C ASP A 84 6.29 16.65 -8.14
N GLY A 85 7.19 15.73 -8.49
CA GLY A 85 8.40 15.48 -7.70
C GLY A 85 8.07 15.02 -6.28
N GLU A 86 8.42 15.83 -5.31
CA GLU A 86 8.14 15.57 -3.88
C GLU A 86 6.89 16.33 -3.36
N MET A 87 6.21 17.07 -4.22
CA MET A 87 5.06 17.88 -3.85
C MET A 87 3.76 17.23 -4.34
N ILE A 88 2.78 17.09 -3.46
CA ILE A 88 1.40 16.79 -3.83
C ILE A 88 0.72 18.12 -4.13
N LYS A 89 0.13 18.21 -5.32
CA LYS A 89 -0.54 19.40 -5.85
C LYS A 89 -2.00 19.09 -6.21
N TYR A 90 -2.79 20.12 -6.29
CA TYR A 90 -4.13 20.07 -6.87
C TYR A 90 -4.25 21.10 -7.98
N THR A 91 -4.84 20.71 -9.11
CA THR A 91 -5.18 21.64 -10.20
C THR A 91 -6.68 21.76 -10.37
N ASP A 92 -7.17 23.00 -10.54
CA ASP A 92 -8.57 23.29 -10.89
C ASP A 92 -8.80 23.38 -12.43
N GLY A 93 -7.75 23.07 -13.20
CA GLY A 93 -7.71 23.20 -14.65
C GLY A 93 -7.15 24.53 -15.14
N THR A 94 -7.01 25.52 -14.26
CA THR A 94 -6.44 26.85 -14.57
C THR A 94 -5.21 27.11 -13.69
N ASN A 95 -5.32 26.87 -12.40
CA ASN A 95 -4.30 27.12 -11.40
C ASN A 95 -3.87 25.83 -10.72
N ASP A 96 -2.61 25.81 -10.28
CA ASP A 96 -2.05 24.74 -9.46
C ASP A 96 -1.86 25.24 -8.03
N TYR A 97 -2.25 24.40 -7.07
CA TYR A 97 -2.15 24.67 -5.65
C TYR A 97 -1.23 23.63 -5.01
N ASP A 98 -0.17 24.08 -4.34
CA ASP A 98 0.69 23.22 -3.54
C ASP A 98 -0.06 22.78 -2.28
N MET A 99 -0.25 21.48 -2.10
CA MET A 99 -0.97 20.93 -0.94
C MET A 99 0.00 20.57 0.18
N LEU A 100 0.92 19.62 -0.06
CA LEU A 100 1.92 19.23 0.96
C LEU A 100 3.10 18.49 0.33
N ASN A 101 4.25 18.54 1.01
CA ASN A 101 5.39 17.69 0.64
C ASN A 101 5.16 16.25 1.11
N VAL A 102 5.56 15.26 0.30
CA VAL A 102 5.40 13.84 0.64
C VAL A 102 6.15 13.44 1.92
N HIS A 103 7.22 14.16 2.27
CA HIS A 103 7.98 13.94 3.50
C HIS A 103 7.30 14.48 4.76
N ASP A 104 6.28 15.32 4.62
CA ASP A 104 5.46 15.80 5.75
C ASP A 104 4.41 14.76 6.21
N MET A 105 4.30 13.64 5.50
CA MET A 105 3.33 12.59 5.80
C MET A 105 3.98 11.46 6.61
N ASN A 106 3.18 10.82 7.47
CA ASN A 106 3.59 9.58 8.16
C ASN A 106 3.31 8.32 7.31
N LEU A 107 3.25 8.47 5.99
CA LEU A 107 2.93 7.41 5.03
C LEU A 107 4.07 7.26 4.03
N LEU A 108 4.54 6.03 3.82
CA LEU A 108 5.61 5.73 2.88
C LEU A 108 5.08 5.06 1.61
N GLY A 109 5.76 5.36 0.51
CA GLY A 109 5.57 4.68 -0.76
C GLY A 109 4.56 5.34 -1.70
N LYS A 110 4.85 5.21 -2.99
CA LYS A 110 4.11 5.85 -4.09
C LYS A 110 2.60 5.55 -4.06
N HIS A 111 2.22 4.30 -3.70
CA HIS A 111 0.82 3.92 -3.57
C HIS A 111 0.07 4.71 -2.47
N ASN A 112 0.76 5.12 -1.40
CA ASN A 112 0.17 5.97 -0.37
C ASN A 112 0.05 7.42 -0.85
N TYR A 113 1.00 7.91 -1.64
CA TYR A 113 0.90 9.24 -2.25
C TYR A 113 -0.29 9.30 -3.20
N GLU A 114 -0.53 8.24 -3.96
CA GLU A 114 -1.70 8.07 -4.81
C GLU A 114 -3.02 8.07 -4.00
N ASN A 115 -3.05 7.32 -2.89
CA ASN A 115 -4.20 7.32 -1.97
C ASN A 115 -4.45 8.71 -1.37
N VAL A 116 -3.40 9.47 -1.05
CA VAL A 116 -3.52 10.84 -0.53
C VAL A 116 -4.03 11.79 -1.63
N CYS A 117 -3.56 11.65 -2.88
CA CYS A 117 -4.12 12.39 -4.01
C CYS A 117 -5.62 12.11 -4.18
N ALA A 118 -6.05 10.85 -4.09
CA ALA A 118 -7.47 10.50 -4.12
C ALA A 118 -8.25 11.14 -2.96
N ALA A 119 -7.71 11.09 -1.73
CA ALA A 119 -8.34 11.71 -0.56
C ALA A 119 -8.47 13.23 -0.71
N ILE A 120 -7.42 13.92 -1.21
CA ILE A 120 -7.45 15.35 -1.50
C ILE A 120 -8.52 15.67 -2.53
N ALA A 121 -8.56 14.93 -3.64
CA ALA A 121 -9.55 15.14 -4.70
C ALA A 121 -10.99 14.98 -4.17
N MET A 122 -11.24 13.94 -3.36
CA MET A 122 -12.56 13.69 -2.76
C MET A 122 -12.96 14.77 -1.75
N THR A 123 -12.05 15.16 -0.87
CA THR A 123 -12.35 16.14 0.19
C THR A 123 -12.52 17.55 -0.36
N LYS A 124 -11.74 17.94 -1.38
CA LYS A 124 -11.96 19.21 -2.10
C LYS A 124 -13.31 19.21 -2.82
N ALA A 125 -13.68 18.11 -3.50
CA ALA A 125 -15.00 17.97 -4.11
C ALA A 125 -16.13 18.07 -3.07
N ALA A 126 -15.90 17.61 -1.83
CA ALA A 126 -16.84 17.76 -0.72
C ALA A 126 -16.82 19.15 -0.06
N GLY A 127 -16.03 20.10 -0.56
CA GLY A 127 -15.96 21.48 -0.07
C GLY A 127 -15.16 21.66 1.23
N ILE A 128 -14.29 20.72 1.58
CA ILE A 128 -13.43 20.86 2.76
C ILE A 128 -12.29 21.86 2.47
N PRO A 129 -12.00 22.83 3.36
CA PRO A 129 -10.90 23.77 3.21
C PRO A 129 -9.52 23.10 3.14
N ASP A 130 -8.62 23.64 2.32
CA ASP A 130 -7.29 23.07 2.06
C ASP A 130 -6.42 22.94 3.32
N ASP A 131 -6.46 23.93 4.21
CA ASP A 131 -5.73 23.94 5.48
C ASP A 131 -6.14 22.77 6.38
N ILE A 132 -7.43 22.44 6.43
CA ILE A 132 -7.95 21.29 7.18
C ILE A 132 -7.50 19.98 6.53
N ILE A 133 -7.58 19.88 5.19
CA ILE A 133 -7.13 18.68 4.46
C ILE A 133 -5.65 18.42 4.76
N ILE A 134 -4.80 19.44 4.59
CA ILE A 134 -3.35 19.37 4.81
C ILE A 134 -3.05 18.95 6.26
N GLU A 135 -3.71 19.60 7.23
CA GLU A 135 -3.52 19.27 8.65
C GLU A 135 -3.85 17.80 8.96
N GLN A 136 -4.97 17.30 8.44
CA GLN A 136 -5.39 15.93 8.70
C GLN A 136 -4.49 14.91 7.99
N VAL A 137 -4.04 15.16 6.76
CA VAL A 137 -3.09 14.29 6.07
C VAL A 137 -1.75 14.21 6.82
N LYS A 138 -1.23 15.32 7.33
CA LYS A 138 0.01 15.34 8.15
C LYS A 138 -0.13 14.57 9.45
N LYS A 139 -1.30 14.60 10.07
CA LYS A 139 -1.61 13.88 11.33
C LYS A 139 -1.93 12.40 11.11
N PHE A 140 -2.33 12.03 9.91
CA PHE A 140 -2.76 10.67 9.61
C PHE A 140 -1.59 9.70 9.80
N LYS A 141 -1.81 8.67 10.61
CA LYS A 141 -0.85 7.57 10.80
C LYS A 141 -1.24 6.40 9.92
N ALA A 142 -0.25 5.63 9.46
CA ALA A 142 -0.50 4.41 8.72
C ALA A 142 -1.49 3.51 9.48
N VAL A 143 -2.32 2.81 8.73
CA VAL A 143 -3.22 1.79 9.30
C VAL A 143 -2.35 0.74 9.97
N GLU A 144 -2.70 0.37 11.21
CA GLU A 144 -1.96 -0.63 11.98
C GLU A 144 -1.69 -1.89 11.13
N HIS A 145 -0.46 -2.40 11.20
CA HIS A 145 0.03 -3.54 10.43
C HIS A 145 0.18 -3.33 8.90
N ARG A 146 0.11 -2.10 8.38
CA ARG A 146 0.33 -1.82 6.95
C ARG A 146 1.46 -0.79 6.79
N ILE A 147 2.69 -1.26 6.58
CA ILE A 147 3.94 -0.48 6.53
C ILE A 147 3.99 0.54 7.68
N GLU A 148 3.48 0.11 8.84
CA GLU A 148 3.37 0.92 10.04
C GLU A 148 4.79 1.14 10.61
N TYR A 149 5.20 2.40 10.74
CA TYR A 149 6.41 2.72 11.50
C TYR A 149 6.23 2.36 12.97
N VAL A 150 7.15 1.58 13.52
CA VAL A 150 7.11 1.11 14.92
C VAL A 150 7.99 1.96 15.81
N ALA A 151 9.28 1.98 15.52
CA ALA A 151 10.28 2.72 16.30
C ALA A 151 11.61 2.82 15.53
N THR A 152 12.46 3.77 15.96
CA THR A 152 13.88 3.77 15.61
C THR A 152 14.68 3.28 16.82
N LYS A 153 15.46 2.23 16.67
CA LYS A 153 16.34 1.66 17.69
C LYS A 153 17.77 1.62 17.16
N ASN A 154 18.71 2.25 17.86
CA ASN A 154 20.13 2.33 17.46
C ASN A 154 20.33 2.87 16.03
N GLY A 155 19.46 3.80 15.58
CA GLY A 155 19.51 4.37 14.23
C GLY A 155 18.93 3.48 13.14
N VAL A 156 18.27 2.36 13.48
CA VAL A 156 17.56 1.45 12.60
C VAL A 156 16.06 1.69 12.71
N ASP A 157 15.37 1.85 11.57
CA ASP A 157 13.93 2.03 11.54
C ASP A 157 13.21 0.69 11.38
N TYR A 158 12.23 0.44 12.23
CA TYR A 158 11.42 -0.80 12.20
C TYR A 158 10.02 -0.52 11.67
N TYR A 159 9.59 -1.35 10.71
CA TYR A 159 8.28 -1.25 10.05
C TYR A 159 7.50 -2.56 10.14
N ASN A 160 6.21 -2.44 10.47
CA ASN A 160 5.27 -3.54 10.58
C ASN A 160 4.29 -3.55 9.41
N ASP A 161 4.47 -4.50 8.49
CA ASP A 161 3.54 -4.81 7.40
C ASP A 161 3.00 -6.23 7.55
N SER A 162 2.64 -6.63 8.76
CA SER A 162 2.10 -7.97 9.03
C SER A 162 0.83 -8.30 8.22
N LYS A 163 0.11 -7.28 7.73
CA LYS A 163 -1.04 -7.42 6.83
C LYS A 163 -0.64 -7.82 5.41
N GLY A 164 0.63 -7.76 5.04
CA GLY A 164 1.21 -8.29 3.79
C GLY A 164 1.17 -9.83 3.76
N THR A 165 -0.04 -10.41 3.69
CA THR A 165 -0.27 -11.87 3.79
C THR A 165 -0.23 -12.60 2.47
N ASN A 166 0.19 -11.93 1.39
CA ASN A 166 0.42 -12.49 0.06
C ASN A 166 1.62 -11.80 -0.61
N PRO A 167 2.22 -12.41 -1.65
CA PRO A 167 3.38 -11.87 -2.34
C PRO A 167 3.17 -10.49 -2.95
N GLU A 168 2.00 -10.23 -3.54
CA GLU A 168 1.67 -8.97 -4.22
C GLU A 168 1.67 -7.78 -3.24
N ALA A 169 1.09 -7.97 -2.05
CA ALA A 169 1.11 -6.95 -1.00
C ALA A 169 2.53 -6.69 -0.49
N ALA A 170 3.32 -7.76 -0.27
CA ALA A 170 4.69 -7.65 0.20
C ALA A 170 5.62 -6.96 -0.83
N VAL A 171 5.40 -7.17 -2.13
CA VAL A 171 6.11 -6.43 -3.20
C VAL A 171 5.94 -4.92 -3.01
N LYS A 172 4.73 -4.45 -2.77
CA LYS A 172 4.45 -3.02 -2.55
C LYS A 172 5.17 -2.47 -1.30
N ALA A 173 5.23 -3.27 -0.24
CA ALA A 173 5.94 -2.89 0.97
C ALA A 173 7.46 -2.78 0.73
N ILE A 174 8.07 -3.74 0.01
CA ILE A 174 9.49 -3.70 -0.36
C ILE A 174 9.79 -2.50 -1.26
N GLU A 175 8.95 -2.24 -2.27
CA GLU A 175 9.09 -1.10 -3.17
C GLU A 175 9.04 0.25 -2.44
N ALA A 176 8.28 0.33 -1.35
CA ALA A 176 8.17 1.53 -0.53
C ALA A 176 9.42 1.81 0.32
N MET A 177 10.30 0.82 0.55
CA MET A 177 11.51 1.04 1.33
C MET A 177 12.52 1.89 0.57
N VAL A 178 13.10 2.87 1.28
CA VAL A 178 14.11 3.81 0.76
C VAL A 178 15.49 3.59 1.38
N LYS A 179 15.59 2.78 2.43
CA LYS A 179 16.83 2.41 3.13
C LYS A 179 17.21 0.97 2.82
N PRO A 180 18.50 0.57 2.95
CA PRO A 180 18.87 -0.83 2.94
C PRO A 180 18.07 -1.59 3.99
N THR A 181 17.41 -2.68 3.58
CA THR A 181 16.36 -3.32 4.36
C THR A 181 16.71 -4.74 4.74
N ILE A 182 16.53 -5.10 6.01
CA ILE A 182 16.41 -6.47 6.47
C ILE A 182 14.93 -6.85 6.41
N LEU A 183 14.61 -7.83 5.57
CA LEU A 183 13.25 -8.25 5.32
C LEU A 183 12.91 -9.50 6.12
N ILE A 184 11.77 -9.50 6.80
CA ILE A 184 11.22 -10.66 7.51
C ILE A 184 10.12 -11.24 6.64
N GLY A 185 10.33 -12.50 6.18
CA GLY A 185 9.45 -13.22 5.27
C GLY A 185 9.02 -14.58 5.82
N GLY A 186 7.93 -15.12 5.23
CA GLY A 186 7.47 -16.48 5.52
C GLY A 186 6.25 -16.56 6.46
N GLY A 187 5.76 -17.77 6.62
CA GLY A 187 4.55 -18.09 7.38
C GLY A 187 3.86 -19.33 6.83
N TYR A 188 2.52 -19.34 6.81
CA TYR A 188 1.71 -20.45 6.32
C TYR A 188 1.62 -20.45 4.79
N ASP A 189 1.76 -21.63 4.16
CA ASP A 189 1.67 -21.79 2.71
C ASP A 189 0.20 -21.91 2.23
N LYS A 190 -0.23 -20.93 1.44
CA LYS A 190 -1.51 -20.95 0.72
C LYS A 190 -1.36 -21.36 -0.76
N GLY A 191 -0.23 -21.94 -1.14
CA GLY A 191 0.09 -22.29 -2.52
C GLY A 191 0.58 -21.11 -3.37
N SER A 192 1.05 -20.04 -2.74
CA SER A 192 1.57 -18.85 -3.45
C SER A 192 2.91 -19.12 -4.11
N GLU A 193 3.16 -18.49 -5.26
CA GLU A 193 4.48 -18.41 -5.90
C GLU A 193 5.21 -17.14 -5.44
N PHE A 194 6.55 -17.23 -5.25
CA PHE A 194 7.34 -16.14 -4.67
C PHE A 194 8.27 -15.45 -5.67
N ASP A 195 8.16 -15.73 -6.96
CA ASP A 195 9.03 -15.16 -7.99
C ASP A 195 8.97 -13.63 -8.03
N LEU A 196 7.78 -13.03 -7.98
CA LEU A 196 7.62 -11.57 -7.97
C LEU A 196 8.15 -10.96 -6.66
N TYR A 197 7.92 -11.63 -5.54
CA TYR A 197 8.41 -11.20 -4.24
C TYR A 197 9.94 -11.12 -4.21
N VAL A 198 10.62 -12.17 -4.65
CA VAL A 198 12.09 -12.19 -4.68
C VAL A 198 12.65 -11.21 -5.71
N LYS A 199 12.02 -11.07 -6.88
CA LYS A 199 12.42 -10.07 -7.88
C LYS A 199 12.34 -8.62 -7.37
N ALA A 200 11.45 -8.35 -6.42
CA ALA A 200 11.33 -7.01 -5.83
C ALA A 200 12.49 -6.65 -4.88
N PHE A 201 13.32 -7.63 -4.47
CA PHE A 201 14.44 -7.36 -3.54
C PHE A 201 15.46 -6.40 -4.14
N LYS A 202 15.85 -6.62 -5.41
CA LYS A 202 16.85 -5.79 -6.13
C LYS A 202 18.04 -5.45 -5.21
N ASP A 203 18.36 -4.16 -5.12
CA ASP A 203 19.40 -3.58 -4.26
C ASP A 203 18.87 -3.14 -2.87
N LYS A 204 17.58 -3.32 -2.60
CA LYS A 204 16.93 -2.85 -1.36
C LYS A 204 17.08 -3.83 -0.20
N VAL A 205 16.92 -5.13 -0.47
CA VAL A 205 16.97 -6.16 0.58
C VAL A 205 18.40 -6.66 0.74
N LYS A 206 19.01 -6.40 1.88
CA LYS A 206 20.37 -6.84 2.18
C LYS A 206 20.43 -8.17 2.93
N LEU A 207 19.37 -8.54 3.65
CA LEU A 207 19.22 -9.80 4.37
C LEU A 207 17.74 -10.19 4.40
N LEU A 208 17.46 -11.47 4.20
CA LEU A 208 16.14 -12.06 4.39
C LEU A 208 16.15 -12.96 5.62
N VAL A 209 15.27 -12.69 6.58
CA VAL A 209 15.05 -13.56 7.76
C VAL A 209 13.76 -14.32 7.53
N LEU A 210 13.84 -15.64 7.45
CA LEU A 210 12.70 -16.52 7.13
C LEU A 210 12.16 -17.22 8.38
N ILE A 211 10.84 -17.26 8.48
CA ILE A 211 10.12 -17.93 9.54
C ILE A 211 8.93 -18.74 9.01
N GLY A 212 8.67 -19.90 9.60
CA GLY A 212 7.48 -20.71 9.35
C GLY A 212 7.58 -21.62 8.13
N GLN A 213 6.43 -22.19 7.73
CA GLN A 213 6.32 -23.29 6.80
C GLN A 213 6.90 -23.02 5.39
N THR A 214 6.79 -21.77 4.93
CA THR A 214 7.22 -21.39 3.57
C THR A 214 8.71 -21.10 3.45
N SER A 215 9.50 -21.17 4.53
CA SER A 215 10.91 -20.80 4.56
C SER A 215 11.74 -21.50 3.48
N ALA A 216 11.61 -22.81 3.33
CA ALA A 216 12.34 -23.59 2.31
C ALA A 216 11.94 -23.16 0.88
N LYS A 217 10.64 -23.01 0.61
CA LYS A 217 10.10 -22.60 -0.71
C LYS A 217 10.58 -21.20 -1.11
N ILE A 218 10.58 -20.26 -0.19
CA ILE A 218 11.09 -18.89 -0.43
C ILE A 218 12.59 -18.93 -0.68
N ALA A 219 13.36 -19.68 0.13
CA ALA A 219 14.80 -19.81 -0.03
C ALA A 219 15.20 -20.44 -1.37
N ASP A 220 14.47 -21.46 -1.82
CA ASP A 220 14.71 -22.06 -3.14
C ASP A 220 14.40 -21.06 -4.28
N THR A 221 13.37 -20.23 -4.11
CA THR A 221 13.09 -19.15 -5.05
C THR A 221 14.20 -18.10 -5.03
N CYS A 222 14.73 -17.74 -3.86
CA CYS A 222 15.87 -16.83 -3.72
C CYS A 222 17.10 -17.33 -4.47
N LYS A 223 17.47 -18.61 -4.32
CA LYS A 223 18.58 -19.25 -5.05
C LYS A 223 18.41 -19.15 -6.56
N LYS A 224 17.19 -19.36 -7.07
CA LYS A 224 16.85 -19.24 -8.50
C LYS A 224 17.17 -17.85 -9.06
N TYR A 225 17.06 -16.79 -8.22
CA TYR A 225 17.34 -15.40 -8.59
C TYR A 225 18.67 -14.87 -8.06
N GLY A 226 19.52 -15.72 -7.48
CA GLY A 226 20.87 -15.37 -7.03
C GLY A 226 20.93 -14.57 -5.73
N PHE A 227 19.87 -14.64 -4.91
CA PHE A 227 19.88 -14.04 -3.57
C PHE A 227 20.21 -15.11 -2.52
N GLU A 228 21.34 -14.95 -1.82
CA GLU A 228 21.90 -15.97 -0.92
C GLU A 228 21.94 -15.53 0.56
N ASN A 229 21.79 -14.23 0.85
CA ASN A 229 21.88 -13.72 2.21
C ASN A 229 20.60 -13.99 3.00
N ILE A 230 20.46 -15.21 3.54
CA ILE A 230 19.25 -15.72 4.19
C ILE A 230 19.61 -16.26 5.56
N GLU A 231 18.83 -15.88 6.57
CA GLU A 231 18.84 -16.49 7.90
C GLU A 231 17.46 -17.08 8.24
N TYR A 232 17.45 -18.06 9.15
CA TYR A 232 16.24 -18.78 9.54
C TYR A 232 15.99 -18.59 11.03
N ALA A 233 14.72 -18.52 11.40
CA ALA A 233 14.27 -18.38 12.77
C ALA A 233 13.05 -19.28 13.05
N ASP A 234 12.93 -19.75 14.28
CA ASP A 234 11.85 -20.60 14.75
C ASP A 234 10.80 -19.81 15.53
N SER A 235 11.10 -18.58 15.96
CA SER A 235 10.18 -17.71 16.70
C SER A 235 10.36 -16.24 16.32
N MET A 236 9.38 -15.39 16.67
CA MET A 236 9.47 -13.94 16.41
C MET A 236 10.55 -13.27 17.25
N GLU A 237 10.84 -13.78 18.43
CA GLU A 237 11.95 -13.33 19.28
C GLU A 237 13.29 -13.52 18.56
N GLN A 238 13.53 -14.73 18.01
CA GLN A 238 14.74 -14.99 17.23
C GLN A 238 14.83 -14.12 15.98
N VAL A 239 13.70 -13.88 15.29
CA VAL A 239 13.64 -12.98 14.13
C VAL A 239 14.13 -11.59 14.51
N VAL A 240 13.59 -11.01 15.59
CA VAL A 240 13.96 -9.65 16.02
C VAL A 240 15.41 -9.60 16.47
N ASP A 241 15.90 -10.63 17.18
CA ASP A 241 17.30 -10.75 17.60
C ASP A 241 18.27 -10.81 16.40
N ILE A 242 17.94 -11.60 15.37
CA ILE A 242 18.74 -11.69 14.14
C ILE A 242 18.76 -10.33 13.45
N CYS A 243 17.59 -9.69 13.30
CA CYS A 243 17.50 -8.37 12.70
C CYS A 243 18.33 -7.33 13.45
N ALA A 244 18.23 -7.28 14.78
CA ALA A 244 18.96 -6.33 15.61
C ALA A 244 20.48 -6.53 15.57
N LYS A 245 20.95 -7.78 15.43
CA LYS A 245 22.40 -8.11 15.31
C LYS A 245 22.98 -7.73 13.95
N ASN A 246 22.20 -7.84 12.87
CA ASN A 246 22.67 -7.64 11.49
C ASN A 246 22.39 -6.22 10.95
N ALA A 247 21.53 -5.46 11.62
CA ALA A 247 21.21 -4.09 11.23
C ALA A 247 22.29 -3.12 11.71
N VAL A 248 22.56 -2.11 10.90
CA VAL A 248 23.43 -0.98 11.24
C VAL A 248 22.64 0.33 11.14
N SER A 249 23.12 1.39 11.81
CA SER A 249 22.50 2.70 11.72
C SER A 249 22.31 3.14 10.26
N GLY A 250 21.11 3.56 9.90
CA GLY A 250 20.72 3.91 8.54
C GLY A 250 19.93 2.81 7.80
N ASP A 251 19.86 1.60 8.36
CA ASP A 251 19.04 0.53 7.81
C ASP A 251 17.55 0.63 8.20
N ALA A 252 16.74 -0.19 7.53
CA ALA A 252 15.39 -0.51 7.94
C ALA A 252 15.21 -2.02 8.21
N VAL A 253 14.30 -2.36 9.12
CA VAL A 253 13.79 -3.72 9.31
C VAL A 253 12.32 -3.71 8.95
N LEU A 254 11.91 -4.57 8.03
CA LEU A 254 10.55 -4.66 7.52
C LEU A 254 9.96 -6.05 7.79
N LEU A 255 8.92 -6.13 8.63
CA LEU A 255 8.06 -7.31 8.70
C LEU A 255 7.05 -7.25 7.55
N SER A 256 7.32 -7.92 6.42
CA SER A 256 6.37 -8.08 5.31
C SER A 256 6.42 -9.52 4.80
N PRO A 257 5.64 -10.40 5.44
CA PRO A 257 5.86 -11.84 5.40
C PRO A 257 5.51 -12.51 4.08
N ALA A 258 4.74 -11.88 3.20
CA ALA A 258 4.20 -12.45 1.97
C ALA A 258 3.31 -13.70 2.18
N CYS A 259 3.03 -14.07 3.45
CA CYS A 259 2.37 -15.30 3.86
C CYS A 259 1.35 -15.05 4.96
N ALA A 260 0.34 -15.93 5.04
CA ALA A 260 -0.58 -15.92 6.17
C ALA A 260 0.16 -16.23 7.48
N SER A 261 -0.43 -15.79 8.60
CA SER A 261 0.14 -15.97 9.95
C SER A 261 -0.20 -17.30 10.60
N TRP A 262 -1.12 -18.07 10.01
CA TRP A 262 -1.65 -19.30 10.57
C TRP A 262 -0.58 -20.34 10.91
N GLY A 263 -0.84 -21.16 11.91
CA GLY A 263 0.08 -22.21 12.38
C GLY A 263 1.12 -21.73 13.39
N MET A 264 1.46 -20.42 13.38
CA MET A 264 2.36 -19.82 14.38
C MET A 264 1.66 -18.73 15.20
N PHE A 265 0.66 -18.06 14.61
CA PHE A 265 -0.10 -16.97 15.23
C PHE A 265 -1.59 -17.13 14.92
N ASP A 266 -2.46 -16.63 15.78
CA ASP A 266 -3.91 -16.69 15.60
C ASP A 266 -4.38 -15.91 14.37
N ASN A 267 -3.75 -14.74 14.13
CA ASN A 267 -4.04 -13.85 13.01
C ASN A 267 -2.85 -12.93 12.73
N TYR A 268 -2.92 -12.12 11.67
CA TYR A 268 -1.85 -11.19 11.30
C TYR A 268 -1.71 -10.04 12.32
N GLU A 269 -2.78 -9.69 13.01
CA GLU A 269 -2.77 -8.67 14.06
C GLU A 269 -1.91 -9.11 15.24
N GLN A 270 -2.09 -10.35 15.69
CA GLN A 270 -1.27 -10.92 16.76
C GLN A 270 0.21 -10.95 16.36
N ARG A 271 0.54 -11.45 15.16
CA ARG A 271 1.91 -11.46 14.61
C ARG A 271 2.52 -10.06 14.63
N GLY A 272 1.77 -9.07 14.17
CA GLY A 272 2.23 -7.68 14.12
C GLY A 272 2.40 -7.06 15.50
N ARG A 273 1.52 -7.35 16.47
CA ARG A 273 1.67 -6.86 17.85
C ARG A 273 2.87 -7.47 18.55
N ILE A 274 3.08 -8.78 18.45
CA ILE A 274 4.26 -9.44 19.01
C ILE A 274 5.55 -8.83 18.44
N PHE A 275 5.62 -8.62 17.14
CA PHE A 275 6.75 -7.93 16.52
C PHE A 275 6.96 -6.52 17.10
N LYS A 276 5.90 -5.71 17.20
CA LYS A 276 5.97 -4.35 17.76
C LYS A 276 6.45 -4.36 19.22
N ASP A 277 5.93 -5.27 20.05
CA ASP A 277 6.28 -5.39 21.45
C ASP A 277 7.76 -5.77 21.61
N LEU A 278 8.26 -6.71 20.81
CA LEU A 278 9.67 -7.10 20.82
C LEU A 278 10.58 -5.95 20.38
N VAL A 279 10.23 -5.25 19.31
CA VAL A 279 10.99 -4.08 18.84
C VAL A 279 11.02 -2.96 19.87
N ASN A 280 9.90 -2.69 20.55
CA ASN A 280 9.85 -1.65 21.58
C ASN A 280 10.72 -1.97 22.80
N ASN A 281 10.99 -3.25 23.05
CA ASN A 281 11.82 -3.74 24.16
C ASN A 281 13.31 -3.90 23.82
N LEU A 282 13.76 -3.57 22.60
CA LEU A 282 15.17 -3.55 22.18
C LEU A 282 15.99 -2.46 22.91
#